data_f75e064cd965392df182e37ea159a03c
#
_entry.id   f75e064cd965392df182e37ea159a03c
#
_cell.length_a   1.000
_cell.length_b   1.000
_cell.length_c   1.000
_cell.angle_alpha   90.00
_cell.angle_beta   90.00
_cell.angle_gamma   90.00
#
_symmetry.space_group_name_H-M   'P 1'
#
loop_
_entity.id
_entity.type
_entity.pdbx_description
1 polymer ?
#
loop_
_entity_poly.entity_id
_entity_poly.type
_entity_poly.pdbx_seq_one_letter_code
_entity_poly.pdbx_strand_id
1 'polypeptide(L)'
;MSDNSTTADMRPHFEDIQAHYDLSDDFFGVFQDPTRKYSCAYFTGPNVTLSEAQIANVDQHLDKLNLKPGMTVLEVGCGWGLTLQRAMEKYDVNVIGLTLSKNQQAYCEQLLSKIDTDRKFEVRLEGWEQFVGSVDAIVSIEAFEHFGFERYDAFFDTCFNSLPSGGRMTIQSSCGYHPNEMAARGKKLTFELARFAKFMVDTIFPGGRIPSTQMMVDHGVKAGFTVPEVISLRNHYIKTLGIWAARLEHHKDQAIAAAGEQHYNDYMRYLTGCQFYFVDEAIDVSLVEYVKP
;
A
#
# COMPACT_ATOMS: atom_id res chain seq x y z
N MET A 1 1.73 2.52 33.36
CA MET A 1 0.31 2.88 33.18
C MET A 1 -0.02 2.47 31.78
N SER A 2 -0.76 1.38 31.59
CA SER A 2 -1.18 0.90 30.27
C SER A 2 -2.24 1.87 29.77
N ASP A 3 -1.89 2.57 28.70
CA ASP A 3 -2.85 3.43 27.97
C ASP A 3 -3.87 2.49 27.30
N ASN A 4 -5.04 2.38 27.88
CA ASN A 4 -6.17 1.62 27.38
C ASN A 4 -7.00 2.50 26.42
N SER A 5 -6.37 3.15 25.43
CA SER A 5 -7.12 3.74 24.33
C SER A 5 -7.67 2.59 23.48
N THR A 6 -8.97 2.35 23.60
CA THR A 6 -9.66 1.40 22.72
C THR A 6 -9.70 1.96 21.30
N THR A 7 -9.67 1.11 20.28
CA THR A 7 -9.79 1.50 18.86
C THR A 7 -11.00 2.42 18.59
N ALA A 8 -12.02 2.37 19.44
CA ALA A 8 -13.20 3.23 19.38
C ALA A 8 -12.90 4.75 19.51
N ASP A 9 -11.77 5.13 20.10
CA ASP A 9 -11.36 6.53 20.26
C ASP A 9 -10.41 7.00 19.14
N MET A 10 -9.94 6.09 18.29
CA MET A 10 -9.06 6.40 17.17
C MET A 10 -9.88 6.88 15.97
N ARG A 11 -9.52 8.04 15.42
CA ARG A 11 -10.12 8.55 14.18
C ARG A 11 -9.18 8.35 13.02
N PRO A 12 -9.69 7.92 11.83
CA PRO A 12 -8.90 7.88 10.61
C PRO A 12 -8.36 9.27 10.25
N HIS A 13 -7.20 9.33 9.62
CA HIS A 13 -6.59 10.58 9.11
C HIS A 13 -7.24 11.02 7.77
N PHE A 14 -8.56 11.29 7.77
CA PHE A 14 -9.29 11.62 6.56
C PHE A 14 -8.75 12.85 5.83
N GLU A 15 -8.43 13.93 6.56
CA GLU A 15 -8.04 15.20 5.95
C GLU A 15 -6.70 15.13 5.25
N ASP A 16 -5.71 14.44 5.83
CA ASP A 16 -4.37 14.30 5.27
C ASP A 16 -4.38 13.42 4.02
N ILE A 17 -5.17 12.34 4.03
CA ILE A 17 -5.25 11.39 2.91
C ILE A 17 -6.11 11.96 1.77
N GLN A 18 -7.23 12.63 2.07
CA GLN A 18 -8.03 13.29 1.03
C GLN A 18 -7.23 14.34 0.28
N ALA A 19 -6.47 15.19 0.97
CA ALA A 19 -5.67 16.23 0.33
C ALA A 19 -4.63 15.67 -0.65
N HIS A 20 -4.07 14.47 -0.38
CA HIS A 20 -3.13 13.82 -1.28
C HIS A 20 -3.81 13.25 -2.54
N TYR A 21 -4.99 12.62 -2.38
CA TYR A 21 -5.70 11.96 -3.49
C TYR A 21 -6.67 12.89 -4.24
N ASP A 22 -6.92 14.11 -3.73
CA ASP A 22 -7.67 15.17 -4.43
C ASP A 22 -6.84 15.88 -5.51
N LEU A 23 -5.54 15.57 -5.68
CA LEU A 23 -4.83 15.81 -6.91
C LEU A 23 -5.60 15.10 -8.05
N SER A 24 -5.92 15.81 -9.11
CA SER A 24 -6.82 15.34 -10.15
C SER A 24 -6.48 13.93 -10.63
N ASP A 25 -7.48 13.05 -10.75
CA ASP A 25 -7.37 11.72 -11.34
C ASP A 25 -6.65 11.77 -12.70
N ASP A 26 -6.79 12.88 -13.42
CA ASP A 26 -6.13 13.16 -14.71
C ASP A 26 -4.61 13.23 -14.57
N PHE A 27 -4.09 13.83 -13.50
CA PHE A 27 -2.64 13.90 -13.27
C PHE A 27 -2.03 12.52 -13.01
N PHE A 28 -2.64 11.71 -12.14
CA PHE A 28 -2.18 10.35 -11.89
C PHE A 28 -2.29 9.48 -13.14
N GLY A 29 -3.33 9.66 -13.95
CA GLY A 29 -3.52 8.97 -15.22
C GLY A 29 -2.41 9.21 -16.24
N VAL A 30 -1.65 10.31 -16.12
CA VAL A 30 -0.53 10.64 -17.04
C VAL A 30 0.60 9.62 -16.95
N PHE A 31 0.93 9.13 -15.75
CA PHE A 31 2.10 8.25 -15.55
C PHE A 31 1.76 6.84 -15.09
N GLN A 32 0.60 6.63 -14.47
CA GLN A 32 0.13 5.30 -14.10
C GLN A 32 -0.24 4.47 -15.34
N ASP A 33 -0.42 3.19 -15.15
CA ASP A 33 -0.99 2.27 -16.13
C ASP A 33 -2.52 2.18 -15.99
N PRO A 34 -3.23 1.52 -16.94
CA PRO A 34 -4.69 1.40 -16.87
C PRO A 34 -5.27 0.75 -15.62
N THR A 35 -4.48 0.01 -14.86
CA THR A 35 -4.92 -0.58 -13.58
C THR A 35 -5.09 0.46 -12.48
N ARG A 36 -4.57 1.68 -12.66
CA ARG A 36 -4.55 2.77 -11.70
C ARG A 36 -3.87 2.41 -10.36
N LYS A 37 -3.13 1.30 -10.30
CA LYS A 37 -2.48 0.90 -9.07
C LYS A 37 -1.28 1.80 -8.78
N TYR A 38 -1.29 2.41 -7.58
CA TYR A 38 -0.26 3.34 -7.13
C TYR A 38 0.61 2.71 -6.05
N SER A 39 1.26 1.61 -6.42
CA SER A 39 2.17 0.85 -5.55
C SER A 39 3.23 0.13 -6.38
N CYS A 40 4.21 -0.46 -5.72
CA CYS A 40 5.24 -1.26 -6.35
C CYS A 40 4.64 -2.39 -7.19
N ALA A 41 5.04 -2.50 -8.46
CA ALA A 41 4.70 -3.61 -9.33
C ALA A 41 5.65 -4.81 -9.11
N TYR A 42 5.29 -6.02 -9.55
CA TYR A 42 6.13 -7.22 -9.47
C TYR A 42 6.46 -7.76 -10.88
N PHE A 43 7.67 -7.51 -11.36
CA PHE A 43 8.08 -7.91 -12.70
C PHE A 43 8.57 -9.35 -12.72
N THR A 44 7.82 -10.24 -13.35
CA THR A 44 8.14 -11.67 -13.46
C THR A 44 9.18 -11.98 -14.56
N GLY A 45 9.54 -10.98 -15.37
CA GLY A 45 10.52 -11.12 -16.46
C GLY A 45 10.90 -9.78 -17.10
N PRO A 46 11.86 -9.79 -18.03
CA PRO A 46 12.40 -8.55 -18.61
C PRO A 46 11.40 -7.79 -19.51
N ASN A 47 10.51 -8.51 -20.18
CA ASN A 47 9.58 -7.95 -21.18
C ASN A 47 8.14 -7.76 -20.63
N VAL A 48 7.95 -7.85 -19.31
CA VAL A 48 6.65 -7.68 -18.67
C VAL A 48 6.30 -6.19 -18.67
N THR A 49 5.09 -5.85 -19.12
CA THR A 49 4.55 -4.49 -19.08
C THR A 49 4.25 -4.08 -17.64
N LEU A 50 4.07 -2.76 -17.40
CA LEU A 50 3.71 -2.27 -16.06
C LEU A 50 2.36 -2.85 -15.61
N SER A 51 1.35 -2.90 -16.47
CA SER A 51 0.04 -3.46 -16.13
C SER A 51 0.11 -4.94 -15.74
N GLU A 52 0.84 -5.75 -16.50
CA GLU A 52 1.06 -7.16 -16.15
C GLU A 52 1.82 -7.30 -14.82
N ALA A 53 2.80 -6.43 -14.57
CA ALA A 53 3.55 -6.42 -13.32
C ALA A 53 2.71 -5.95 -12.12
N GLN A 54 1.76 -5.03 -12.31
CA GLN A 54 0.80 -4.64 -11.27
C GLN A 54 -0.17 -5.78 -10.94
N ILE A 55 -0.68 -6.48 -11.94
CA ILE A 55 -1.51 -7.66 -11.74
C ILE A 55 -0.71 -8.78 -11.04
N ALA A 56 0.54 -9.00 -11.44
CA ALA A 56 1.41 -9.99 -10.81
C ALA A 56 1.73 -9.66 -9.33
N ASN A 57 1.85 -8.37 -8.97
CA ASN A 57 1.99 -7.96 -7.57
C ASN A 57 0.75 -8.32 -6.76
N VAL A 58 -0.45 -8.04 -7.27
CA VAL A 58 -1.70 -8.43 -6.62
C VAL A 58 -1.80 -9.94 -6.48
N ASP A 59 -1.52 -10.69 -7.55
CA ASP A 59 -1.55 -12.15 -7.53
C ASP A 59 -0.56 -12.72 -6.48
N GLN A 60 0.63 -12.14 -6.35
CA GLN A 60 1.61 -12.55 -5.34
C GLN A 60 1.06 -12.42 -3.90
N HIS A 61 0.29 -11.37 -3.62
CA HIS A 61 -0.36 -11.21 -2.33
C HIS A 61 -1.48 -12.24 -2.14
N LEU A 62 -2.39 -12.36 -3.11
CA LEU A 62 -3.56 -13.24 -3.02
C LEU A 62 -3.18 -14.73 -2.98
N ASP A 63 -2.13 -15.15 -3.72
CA ASP A 63 -1.62 -16.53 -3.70
C ASP A 63 -1.13 -16.95 -2.30
N LYS A 64 -0.60 -16.00 -1.49
CA LYS A 64 -0.16 -16.27 -0.11
C LYS A 64 -1.30 -16.42 0.89
N LEU A 65 -2.49 -15.93 0.57
CA LEU A 65 -3.64 -15.96 1.48
C LEU A 65 -4.35 -17.33 1.54
N ASN A 66 -3.94 -18.29 0.70
CA ASN A 66 -4.55 -19.64 0.64
C ASN A 66 -6.09 -19.60 0.45
N LEU A 67 -6.54 -18.71 -0.44
CA LEU A 67 -7.95 -18.45 -0.69
C LEU A 67 -8.68 -19.67 -1.24
N LYS A 68 -9.93 -19.82 -0.83
CA LYS A 68 -10.86 -20.82 -1.34
C LYS A 68 -12.17 -20.15 -1.76
N PRO A 69 -12.88 -20.68 -2.77
CA PRO A 69 -14.15 -20.13 -3.21
C PRO A 69 -15.11 -19.87 -2.04
N GLY A 70 -15.72 -18.70 -2.02
CA GLY A 70 -16.68 -18.28 -1.00
C GLY A 70 -16.10 -17.63 0.25
N MET A 71 -14.78 -17.67 0.47
CA MET A 71 -14.12 -16.90 1.53
C MET A 71 -14.37 -15.41 1.37
N THR A 72 -14.16 -14.64 2.43
CA THR A 72 -14.23 -13.18 2.43
C THR A 72 -12.84 -12.59 2.67
N VAL A 73 -12.40 -11.74 1.76
CA VAL A 73 -11.13 -11.01 1.84
C VAL A 73 -11.38 -9.55 2.21
N LEU A 74 -10.67 -9.04 3.21
CA LEU A 74 -10.61 -7.62 3.54
C LEU A 74 -9.37 -6.99 2.90
N GLU A 75 -9.54 -5.93 2.12
CA GLU A 75 -8.44 -5.07 1.70
C GLU A 75 -8.46 -3.75 2.48
N VAL A 76 -7.39 -3.48 3.23
CA VAL A 76 -7.21 -2.23 3.96
C VAL A 76 -6.44 -1.25 3.08
N GLY A 77 -7.13 -0.19 2.65
CA GLY A 77 -6.61 0.75 1.64
C GLY A 77 -6.76 0.21 0.22
N CYS A 78 -8.00 -0.01 -0.22
CA CYS A 78 -8.27 -0.71 -1.49
C CYS A 78 -7.95 0.13 -2.76
N GLY A 79 -7.64 1.42 -2.61
CA GLY A 79 -7.33 2.29 -3.73
C GLY A 79 -8.40 2.23 -4.84
N TRP A 80 -8.00 1.97 -6.07
CA TRP A 80 -8.89 1.87 -7.22
C TRP A 80 -9.43 0.45 -7.48
N GLY A 81 -9.30 -0.46 -6.51
CA GLY A 81 -10.01 -1.74 -6.49
C GLY A 81 -9.42 -2.89 -7.30
N LEU A 82 -8.20 -2.76 -7.86
CA LEU A 82 -7.60 -3.86 -8.64
C LEU A 82 -7.49 -5.17 -7.85
N THR A 83 -7.10 -5.09 -6.56
CA THR A 83 -6.98 -6.29 -5.72
C THR A 83 -8.34 -6.92 -5.46
N LEU A 84 -9.36 -6.10 -5.18
CA LEU A 84 -10.74 -6.58 -4.99
C LEU A 84 -11.26 -7.27 -6.25
N GLN A 85 -11.12 -6.61 -7.42
CA GLN A 85 -11.51 -7.18 -8.70
C GLN A 85 -10.81 -8.52 -8.93
N ARG A 86 -9.49 -8.56 -8.77
CA ARG A 86 -8.69 -9.75 -9.03
C ARG A 86 -9.03 -10.89 -8.07
N ALA A 87 -9.34 -10.59 -6.80
CA ALA A 87 -9.78 -11.57 -5.82
C ALA A 87 -11.11 -12.22 -6.22
N MET A 88 -12.09 -11.43 -6.67
CA MET A 88 -13.37 -11.94 -7.15
C MET A 88 -13.20 -12.76 -8.43
N GLU A 89 -12.50 -12.25 -9.44
CA GLU A 89 -12.38 -12.90 -10.76
C GLU A 89 -11.55 -14.18 -10.74
N LYS A 90 -10.43 -14.19 -10.01
CA LYS A 90 -9.47 -15.31 -10.05
C LYS A 90 -9.68 -16.33 -8.94
N TYR A 91 -10.10 -15.86 -7.74
CA TYR A 91 -10.16 -16.71 -6.54
C TYR A 91 -11.59 -17.03 -6.12
N ASP A 92 -12.59 -16.46 -6.78
CA ASP A 92 -14.01 -16.70 -6.51
C ASP A 92 -14.37 -16.45 -5.04
N VAL A 93 -14.02 -15.27 -4.51
CA VAL A 93 -14.19 -14.86 -3.11
C VAL A 93 -15.06 -13.61 -2.99
N ASN A 94 -15.67 -13.42 -1.81
CA ASN A 94 -16.30 -12.15 -1.44
C ASN A 94 -15.21 -11.15 -1.03
N VAL A 95 -15.47 -9.85 -1.21
CA VAL A 95 -14.49 -8.82 -0.88
C VAL A 95 -15.10 -7.68 -0.07
N ILE A 96 -14.31 -7.15 0.87
CA ILE A 96 -14.59 -5.92 1.58
C ILE A 96 -13.38 -5.00 1.37
N GLY A 97 -13.60 -3.82 0.78
CA GLY A 97 -12.55 -2.81 0.60
C GLY A 97 -12.77 -1.63 1.52
N LEU A 98 -11.72 -1.19 2.21
CA LEU A 98 -11.73 0.04 3.00
C LEU A 98 -10.97 1.13 2.25
N THR A 99 -11.55 2.32 2.18
CA THR A 99 -10.89 3.51 1.62
C THR A 99 -11.35 4.77 2.34
N LEU A 100 -10.50 5.80 2.36
CA LEU A 100 -10.85 7.12 2.89
C LEU A 100 -11.21 8.13 1.78
N SER A 101 -11.21 7.70 0.50
CA SER A 101 -11.55 8.52 -0.66
C SER A 101 -12.92 8.16 -1.22
N LYS A 102 -13.81 9.16 -1.29
CA LYS A 102 -15.15 9.02 -1.90
C LYS A 102 -15.06 8.67 -3.40
N ASN A 103 -14.06 9.23 -4.10
CA ASN A 103 -13.86 8.96 -5.52
C ASN A 103 -13.45 7.50 -5.75
N GLN A 104 -12.53 6.98 -4.92
CA GLN A 104 -12.12 5.59 -4.98
C GLN A 104 -13.28 4.65 -4.64
N GLN A 105 -14.07 4.96 -3.61
CA GLN A 105 -15.26 4.17 -3.26
C GLN A 105 -16.20 4.04 -4.44
N ALA A 106 -16.65 5.18 -5.01
CA ALA A 106 -17.58 5.19 -6.13
C ALA A 106 -17.03 4.46 -7.37
N TYR A 107 -15.73 4.62 -7.65
CA TYR A 107 -15.07 3.91 -8.75
C TYR A 107 -15.04 2.40 -8.51
N CYS A 108 -14.66 1.95 -7.32
CA CYS A 108 -14.63 0.53 -6.96
C CYS A 108 -16.02 -0.11 -7.05
N GLU A 109 -17.06 0.54 -6.52
CA GLU A 109 -18.43 0.06 -6.64
C GLU A 109 -18.86 -0.13 -8.10
N GLN A 110 -18.54 0.87 -8.97
CA GLN A 110 -18.81 0.76 -10.39
C GLN A 110 -17.99 -0.33 -11.09
N LEU A 111 -16.72 -0.52 -10.69
CA LEU A 111 -15.84 -1.55 -11.23
C LEU A 111 -16.35 -2.94 -10.89
N LEU A 112 -16.60 -3.18 -9.60
CA LEU A 112 -16.98 -4.50 -9.09
C LEU A 112 -18.39 -4.91 -9.50
N SER A 113 -19.32 -3.98 -9.65
CA SER A 113 -20.69 -4.27 -10.13
C SER A 113 -20.75 -4.83 -11.56
N LYS A 114 -19.68 -4.73 -12.33
CA LYS A 114 -19.60 -5.27 -13.71
C LYS A 114 -19.10 -6.71 -13.77
N ILE A 115 -18.63 -7.25 -12.66
CA ILE A 115 -18.13 -8.63 -12.60
C ILE A 115 -19.33 -9.58 -12.57
N ASP A 116 -19.38 -10.50 -13.52
CA ASP A 116 -20.44 -11.54 -13.58
C ASP A 116 -20.12 -12.64 -12.57
N THR A 117 -20.65 -12.52 -11.36
CA THR A 117 -20.41 -13.46 -10.25
C THR A 117 -21.52 -13.38 -9.19
N ASP A 118 -21.75 -14.49 -8.49
CA ASP A 118 -22.63 -14.53 -7.32
C ASP A 118 -21.94 -14.06 -6.01
N ARG A 119 -20.66 -13.67 -6.08
CA ARG A 119 -19.89 -13.20 -4.93
C ARG A 119 -20.31 -11.79 -4.55
N LYS A 120 -20.21 -11.52 -3.24
CA LYS A 120 -20.57 -10.21 -2.67
C LYS A 120 -19.35 -9.31 -2.62
N PHE A 121 -19.58 -8.04 -2.84
CA PHE A 121 -18.59 -7.00 -2.58
C PHE A 121 -19.20 -5.89 -1.72
N GLU A 122 -18.35 -5.26 -0.94
CA GLU A 122 -18.66 -4.07 -0.16
C GLU A 122 -17.46 -3.13 -0.19
N VAL A 123 -17.69 -1.84 -0.46
CA VAL A 123 -16.64 -0.82 -0.39
C VAL A 123 -17.07 0.24 0.61
N ARG A 124 -16.31 0.34 1.71
CA ARG A 124 -16.65 1.19 2.85
C ARG A 124 -15.77 2.42 2.87
N LEU A 125 -16.40 3.58 3.08
CA LEU A 125 -15.69 4.84 3.34
C LEU A 125 -15.34 4.92 4.83
N GLU A 126 -14.41 4.08 5.24
CA GLU A 126 -13.96 3.98 6.63
C GLU A 126 -12.48 3.56 6.71
N GLY A 127 -11.82 3.90 7.81
CA GLY A 127 -10.50 3.40 8.14
C GLY A 127 -10.56 2.03 8.84
N TRP A 128 -9.41 1.37 8.94
CA TRP A 128 -9.28 0.10 9.66
C TRP A 128 -9.69 0.22 11.14
N GLU A 129 -9.57 1.41 11.72
CA GLU A 129 -9.95 1.72 13.10
C GLU A 129 -11.45 1.54 13.36
N GLN A 130 -12.25 1.69 12.32
CA GLN A 130 -13.70 1.59 12.36
C GLN A 130 -14.20 0.20 11.96
N PHE A 131 -13.31 -0.64 11.42
CA PHE A 131 -13.69 -1.95 10.95
C PHE A 131 -14.12 -2.87 12.09
N VAL A 132 -15.32 -3.39 11.98
CA VAL A 132 -15.88 -4.40 12.89
C VAL A 132 -16.39 -5.54 12.06
N GLY A 133 -15.89 -6.74 12.32
CA GLY A 133 -16.33 -7.95 11.61
C GLY A 133 -15.29 -9.07 11.65
N SER A 134 -15.64 -10.18 11.01
CA SER A 134 -14.74 -11.32 10.81
C SER A 134 -14.60 -11.56 9.31
N VAL A 135 -13.38 -11.89 8.88
CA VAL A 135 -13.02 -12.18 7.49
C VAL A 135 -12.07 -13.37 7.46
N ASP A 136 -11.93 -14.02 6.31
CA ASP A 136 -11.08 -15.21 6.18
C ASP A 136 -9.63 -14.85 5.88
N ALA A 137 -9.39 -13.72 5.23
CA ALA A 137 -8.06 -13.23 4.89
C ALA A 137 -8.02 -11.69 4.82
N ILE A 138 -6.81 -11.12 4.99
CA ILE A 138 -6.58 -9.68 4.94
C ILE A 138 -5.42 -9.37 4.00
N VAL A 139 -5.55 -8.29 3.24
CA VAL A 139 -4.46 -7.73 2.41
C VAL A 139 -4.37 -6.22 2.60
N SER A 140 -3.16 -5.68 2.63
CA SER A 140 -2.91 -4.24 2.63
C SER A 140 -1.66 -3.95 1.80
N ILE A 141 -1.80 -3.11 0.77
CA ILE A 141 -0.72 -2.83 -0.18
C ILE A 141 -0.46 -1.33 -0.21
N GLU A 142 0.66 -0.92 0.41
CA GLU A 142 1.14 0.47 0.51
C GLU A 142 0.07 1.46 1.05
N ALA A 143 -0.60 1.03 2.12
CA ALA A 143 -1.46 1.88 2.94
C ALA A 143 -0.93 2.01 4.38
N PHE A 144 -0.08 1.07 4.81
CA PHE A 144 0.43 0.96 6.17
C PHE A 144 1.28 2.16 6.61
N GLU A 145 1.91 2.85 5.66
CA GLU A 145 2.70 4.07 5.85
C GLU A 145 1.87 5.24 6.41
N HIS A 146 0.56 5.18 6.28
CA HIS A 146 -0.36 6.24 6.70
C HIS A 146 -0.98 5.99 8.08
N PHE A 147 -0.71 4.84 8.73
CA PHE A 147 -1.40 4.48 9.97
C PHE A 147 -0.80 5.16 11.22
N GLY A 148 0.49 5.51 11.19
CA GLY A 148 1.22 6.06 12.33
C GLY A 148 1.77 4.97 13.27
N PHE A 149 3.02 5.11 13.71
CA PHE A 149 3.73 4.11 14.53
C PHE A 149 3.01 3.79 15.84
N GLU A 150 2.38 4.79 16.45
CA GLU A 150 1.63 4.70 17.68
C GLU A 150 0.36 3.84 17.58
N ARG A 151 -0.08 3.53 16.36
CA ARG A 151 -1.30 2.76 16.10
C ARG A 151 -1.04 1.33 15.63
N TYR A 152 0.23 0.95 15.41
CA TYR A 152 0.55 -0.37 14.85
C TYR A 152 0.07 -1.52 15.73
N ASP A 153 0.22 -1.43 17.07
CA ASP A 153 -0.31 -2.45 17.97
C ASP A 153 -1.81 -2.65 17.77
N ALA A 154 -2.57 -1.56 17.77
CA ALA A 154 -4.03 -1.61 17.59
C ALA A 154 -4.44 -2.15 16.21
N PHE A 155 -3.71 -1.80 15.16
CA PHE A 155 -3.94 -2.33 13.81
C PHE A 155 -3.75 -3.84 13.77
N PHE A 156 -2.62 -4.34 14.27
CA PHE A 156 -2.35 -5.77 14.29
C PHE A 156 -3.31 -6.55 15.19
N ASP A 157 -3.72 -5.98 16.34
CA ASP A 157 -4.73 -6.56 17.22
C ASP A 157 -6.10 -6.65 16.51
N THR A 158 -6.50 -5.60 15.78
CA THR A 158 -7.73 -5.60 14.98
C THR A 158 -7.69 -6.68 13.91
N CYS A 159 -6.59 -6.77 13.15
CA CYS A 159 -6.42 -7.81 12.13
C CYS A 159 -6.43 -9.22 12.74
N PHE A 160 -5.72 -9.43 13.84
CA PHE A 160 -5.67 -10.72 14.53
C PHE A 160 -7.06 -11.16 15.01
N ASN A 161 -7.81 -10.26 15.61
CA ASN A 161 -9.16 -10.55 16.12
C ASN A 161 -10.18 -10.79 14.99
N SER A 162 -9.99 -10.20 13.82
CA SER A 162 -10.87 -10.35 12.66
C SER A 162 -10.66 -11.66 11.89
N LEU A 163 -9.52 -12.33 12.07
CA LEU A 163 -9.17 -13.55 11.35
C LEU A 163 -9.53 -14.81 12.17
N PRO A 164 -9.92 -15.92 11.53
CA PRO A 164 -10.01 -17.24 12.16
C PRO A 164 -8.62 -17.81 12.45
N SER A 165 -8.54 -18.87 13.25
CA SER A 165 -7.31 -19.70 13.35
C SER A 165 -6.95 -20.24 11.96
N GLY A 166 -5.66 -20.19 11.60
CA GLY A 166 -5.17 -20.48 10.25
C GLY A 166 -5.39 -19.37 9.23
N GLY A 167 -6.08 -18.28 9.59
CA GLY A 167 -6.28 -17.10 8.73
C GLY A 167 -4.97 -16.41 8.40
N ARG A 168 -4.88 -15.81 7.21
CA ARG A 168 -3.67 -15.21 6.67
C ARG A 168 -3.84 -13.75 6.34
N MET A 169 -2.75 -13.01 6.49
CA MET A 169 -2.68 -11.61 6.10
C MET A 169 -1.37 -11.36 5.36
N THR A 170 -1.43 -10.47 4.36
CA THR A 170 -0.23 -9.92 3.71
C THR A 170 -0.23 -8.40 3.78
N ILE A 171 0.91 -7.82 4.10
CA ILE A 171 1.13 -6.38 4.11
C ILE A 171 2.33 -6.07 3.23
N GLN A 172 2.17 -5.14 2.29
CA GLN A 172 3.28 -4.51 1.57
C GLN A 172 3.40 -3.06 2.01
N SER A 173 4.61 -2.64 2.32
CA SER A 173 4.88 -1.26 2.71
C SER A 173 6.27 -0.82 2.27
N SER A 174 6.39 0.44 1.89
CA SER A 174 7.69 1.12 1.81
C SER A 174 8.32 1.14 3.20
N CYS A 175 9.61 0.81 3.28
CA CYS A 175 10.33 0.66 4.53
C CYS A 175 11.59 1.51 4.57
N GLY A 176 11.81 2.16 5.71
CA GLY A 176 13.09 2.78 6.04
C GLY A 176 13.93 1.86 6.92
N TYR A 177 15.19 2.20 7.07
CA TYR A 177 16.08 1.52 8.01
C TYR A 177 16.32 2.38 9.24
N HIS A 178 16.28 1.76 10.41
CA HIS A 178 16.72 2.41 11.64
C HIS A 178 18.22 2.82 11.50
N PRO A 179 18.67 3.93 12.11
CA PRO A 179 20.07 4.37 12.02
C PRO A 179 21.11 3.28 12.31
N ASN A 180 20.83 2.39 13.27
CA ASN A 180 21.69 1.25 13.59
C ASN A 180 21.75 0.21 12.45
N GLU A 181 20.62 -0.04 11.77
CA GLU A 181 20.56 -0.94 10.61
C GLU A 181 21.31 -0.34 9.41
N MET A 182 21.16 0.98 9.19
CA MET A 182 21.92 1.69 8.18
C MET A 182 23.42 1.59 8.45
N ALA A 183 23.85 1.81 9.69
CA ALA A 183 25.26 1.69 10.09
C ALA A 183 25.80 0.27 9.88
N ALA A 184 25.04 -0.77 10.23
CA ALA A 184 25.39 -2.18 9.99
C ALA A 184 25.54 -2.51 8.50
N ARG A 185 24.82 -1.80 7.62
CA ARG A 185 24.91 -1.89 6.15
C ARG A 185 26.00 -0.98 5.55
N GLY A 186 26.79 -0.29 6.39
CA GLY A 186 27.80 0.68 5.93
C GLY A 186 27.21 1.97 5.35
N LYS A 187 25.90 2.22 5.59
CA LYS A 187 25.20 3.43 5.15
C LYS A 187 25.14 4.46 6.27
N LYS A 188 25.06 5.73 5.89
CA LYS A 188 24.93 6.85 6.83
C LYS A 188 23.67 7.63 6.51
N LEU A 189 23.02 8.13 7.57
CA LEU A 189 22.00 9.15 7.39
C LEU A 189 22.69 10.45 6.95
N THR A 190 22.53 10.80 5.67
CA THR A 190 23.08 12.03 5.10
C THR A 190 22.10 13.18 5.25
N PHE A 191 22.62 14.41 5.16
CA PHE A 191 21.78 15.61 5.17
C PHE A 191 20.81 15.63 3.96
N GLU A 192 21.27 15.14 2.81
CA GLU A 192 20.46 15.03 1.58
C GLU A 192 19.30 14.07 1.77
N LEU A 193 19.54 12.88 2.35
CA LEU A 193 18.49 11.91 2.65
C LEU A 193 17.47 12.49 3.64
N ALA A 194 17.95 13.14 4.73
CA ALA A 194 17.05 13.75 5.71
C ALA A 194 16.19 14.88 5.08
N ARG A 195 16.80 15.70 4.20
CA ARG A 195 16.09 16.76 3.47
C ARG A 195 15.09 16.20 2.46
N PHE A 196 15.43 15.08 1.81
CA PHE A 196 14.50 14.39 0.92
C PHE A 196 13.34 13.76 1.70
N ALA A 197 13.62 13.07 2.81
CA ALA A 197 12.58 12.53 3.67
C ALA A 197 11.60 13.61 4.19
N LYS A 198 12.15 14.78 4.59
CA LYS A 198 11.32 15.93 4.96
C LYS A 198 10.45 16.42 3.80
N PHE A 199 11.00 16.53 2.58
CA PHE A 199 10.23 16.89 1.39
C PHE A 199 9.10 15.89 1.13
N MET A 200 9.35 14.58 1.28
CA MET A 200 8.33 13.56 1.10
C MET A 200 7.13 13.75 2.05
N VAL A 201 7.42 14.00 3.33
CA VAL A 201 6.38 14.18 4.36
C VAL A 201 5.66 15.53 4.25
N ASP A 202 6.40 16.60 3.88
CA ASP A 202 5.79 17.94 3.81
C ASP A 202 4.99 18.18 2.51
N THR A 203 5.37 17.49 1.41
CA THR A 203 4.86 17.85 0.07
C THR A 203 4.11 16.71 -0.62
N ILE A 204 4.62 15.47 -0.53
CA ILE A 204 4.07 14.35 -1.32
C ILE A 204 3.10 13.51 -0.49
N PHE A 205 3.48 13.09 0.72
CA PHE A 205 2.68 12.24 1.60
C PHE A 205 2.55 12.88 2.98
N PRO A 206 1.71 13.94 3.15
CA PRO A 206 1.52 14.57 4.45
C PRO A 206 1.15 13.55 5.54
N GLY A 207 1.86 13.61 6.67
CA GLY A 207 1.64 12.68 7.78
C GLY A 207 2.18 11.25 7.58
N GLY A 208 2.61 10.90 6.38
CA GLY A 208 3.14 9.56 6.07
C GLY A 208 4.44 9.26 6.81
N ARG A 209 4.59 8.04 7.31
CA ARG A 209 5.79 7.54 8.01
C ARG A 209 6.08 6.12 7.59
N ILE A 210 7.20 5.92 6.91
CA ILE A 210 7.62 4.57 6.51
C ILE A 210 8.16 3.79 7.72
N PRO A 211 7.63 2.57 8.01
CA PRO A 211 8.15 1.71 9.06
C PRO A 211 9.52 1.15 8.70
N SER A 212 10.18 0.47 9.63
CA SER A 212 11.17 -0.55 9.25
C SER A 212 10.48 -1.89 9.04
N THR A 213 11.08 -2.77 8.24
CA THR A 213 10.60 -4.15 8.06
C THR A 213 10.53 -4.87 9.40
N GLN A 214 11.51 -4.62 10.29
CA GLN A 214 11.54 -5.21 11.63
C GLN A 214 10.35 -4.75 12.49
N MET A 215 9.95 -3.47 12.41
CA MET A 215 8.75 -2.99 13.11
C MET A 215 7.49 -3.74 12.65
N MET A 216 7.33 -3.96 11.34
CA MET A 216 6.19 -4.73 10.82
C MET A 216 6.17 -6.15 11.39
N VAL A 217 7.32 -6.82 11.42
CA VAL A 217 7.46 -8.17 11.99
C VAL A 217 7.17 -8.17 13.49
N ASP A 218 7.77 -7.26 14.24
CA ASP A 218 7.69 -7.23 15.72
C ASP A 218 6.26 -6.98 16.20
N HIS A 219 5.55 -6.01 15.59
CA HIS A 219 4.16 -5.72 15.95
C HIS A 219 3.22 -6.88 15.57
N GLY A 220 3.44 -7.55 14.43
CA GLY A 220 2.68 -8.74 14.04
C GLY A 220 2.90 -9.90 15.02
N VAL A 221 4.15 -10.19 15.37
CA VAL A 221 4.48 -11.24 16.36
C VAL A 221 3.92 -10.90 17.73
N LYS A 222 3.98 -9.64 18.15
CA LYS A 222 3.41 -9.17 19.42
C LYS A 222 1.89 -9.40 19.49
N ALA A 223 1.16 -9.21 18.39
CA ALA A 223 -0.28 -9.49 18.31
C ALA A 223 -0.61 -11.01 18.27
N GLY A 224 0.38 -11.88 18.10
CA GLY A 224 0.22 -13.33 18.10
C GLY A 224 0.37 -14.02 16.74
N PHE A 225 0.66 -13.26 15.67
CA PHE A 225 0.93 -13.86 14.36
C PHE A 225 2.27 -14.59 14.31
N THR A 226 2.35 -15.62 13.49
CA THR A 226 3.63 -16.11 12.95
C THR A 226 3.92 -15.40 11.64
N VAL A 227 5.21 -15.19 11.34
CA VAL A 227 5.68 -14.52 10.13
C VAL A 227 6.54 -15.51 9.33
N PRO A 228 5.94 -16.30 8.42
CA PRO A 228 6.67 -17.32 7.67
C PRO A 228 7.59 -16.74 6.60
N GLU A 229 7.28 -15.58 6.05
CA GLU A 229 8.04 -15.02 4.93
C GLU A 229 8.05 -13.48 4.95
N VAL A 230 9.21 -12.94 4.57
CA VAL A 230 9.45 -11.52 4.30
C VAL A 230 10.20 -11.40 2.98
N ILE A 231 9.65 -10.65 2.03
CA ILE A 231 10.21 -10.47 0.69
C ILE A 231 10.54 -9.00 0.46
N SER A 232 11.78 -8.69 0.06
CA SER A 232 12.13 -7.38 -0.47
C SER A 232 11.70 -7.25 -1.93
N LEU A 233 10.95 -6.20 -2.23
CA LEU A 233 10.51 -5.87 -3.59
C LEU A 233 11.31 -4.67 -4.16
N ARG A 234 12.40 -4.27 -3.53
CA ARG A 234 13.20 -3.10 -3.88
C ARG A 234 13.51 -3.00 -5.38
N ASN A 235 14.03 -4.07 -5.98
CA ASN A 235 14.39 -4.07 -7.39
C ASN A 235 13.19 -3.87 -8.32
N HIS A 236 12.02 -4.30 -7.90
CA HIS A 236 10.77 -4.10 -8.61
C HIS A 236 10.31 -2.66 -8.51
N TYR A 237 10.48 -2.03 -7.33
CA TYR A 237 10.09 -0.62 -7.18
C TYR A 237 11.04 0.33 -7.92
N ILE A 238 12.32 0.06 -7.96
CA ILE A 238 13.29 0.79 -8.81
C ILE A 238 12.78 0.86 -10.26
N LYS A 239 12.32 -0.29 -10.80
CA LYS A 239 11.79 -0.36 -12.16
C LYS A 239 10.44 0.35 -12.29
N THR A 240 9.54 0.19 -11.33
CA THR A 240 8.23 0.85 -11.30
C THR A 240 8.37 2.37 -11.33
N LEU A 241 9.17 2.93 -10.41
CA LEU A 241 9.44 4.35 -10.29
C LEU A 241 10.11 4.91 -11.55
N GLY A 242 11.05 4.17 -12.15
CA GLY A 242 11.69 4.55 -13.41
C GLY A 242 10.70 4.64 -14.56
N ILE A 243 9.75 3.70 -14.66
CA ILE A 243 8.68 3.73 -15.68
C ILE A 243 7.76 4.93 -15.46
N TRP A 244 7.34 5.17 -14.22
CA TRP A 244 6.48 6.31 -13.88
C TRP A 244 7.18 7.64 -14.18
N ALA A 245 8.45 7.80 -13.79
CA ALA A 245 9.22 9.01 -14.07
C ALA A 245 9.36 9.25 -15.59
N ALA A 246 9.69 8.22 -16.36
CA ALA A 246 9.81 8.31 -17.82
C ALA A 246 8.48 8.69 -18.51
N ARG A 247 7.36 8.13 -18.04
CA ARG A 247 6.03 8.48 -18.54
C ARG A 247 5.65 9.91 -18.18
N LEU A 248 5.88 10.33 -16.95
CA LEU A 248 5.58 11.69 -16.49
C LEU A 248 6.40 12.72 -17.27
N GLU A 249 7.68 12.44 -17.53
CA GLU A 249 8.56 13.27 -18.36
C GLU A 249 8.06 13.33 -19.82
N HIS A 250 7.72 12.17 -20.40
CA HIS A 250 7.23 12.08 -21.77
C HIS A 250 5.92 12.88 -21.99
N HIS A 251 5.06 12.91 -20.98
CA HIS A 251 3.76 13.59 -21.02
C HIS A 251 3.75 14.89 -20.21
N LYS A 252 4.91 15.58 -20.10
CA LYS A 252 5.10 16.79 -19.30
C LYS A 252 4.01 17.84 -19.50
N ASP A 253 3.69 18.17 -20.74
CA ASP A 253 2.70 19.22 -21.06
C ASP A 253 1.31 18.84 -20.56
N GLN A 254 0.92 17.57 -20.66
CA GLN A 254 -0.34 17.06 -20.13
C GLN A 254 -0.37 17.12 -18.60
N ALA A 255 0.72 16.73 -17.96
CA ALA A 255 0.86 16.78 -16.50
C ALA A 255 0.76 18.22 -15.97
N ILE A 256 1.44 19.18 -16.63
CA ILE A 256 1.37 20.60 -16.29
C ILE A 256 -0.05 21.15 -16.50
N ALA A 257 -0.71 20.77 -17.58
CA ALA A 257 -2.09 21.17 -17.83
C ALA A 257 -3.08 20.64 -16.78
N ALA A 258 -2.85 19.42 -16.27
CA ALA A 258 -3.70 18.77 -15.28
C ALA A 258 -3.51 19.32 -13.85
N ALA A 259 -2.27 19.61 -13.41
CA ALA A 259 -1.98 19.94 -12.01
C ALA A 259 -1.04 21.16 -11.82
N GLY A 260 -0.52 21.74 -12.89
CA GLY A 260 0.43 22.85 -12.83
C GLY A 260 1.90 22.42 -12.74
N GLU A 261 2.80 23.35 -13.07
CA GLU A 261 4.24 23.10 -13.19
C GLU A 261 4.88 22.72 -11.85
N GLN A 262 4.40 23.29 -10.74
CA GLN A 262 4.92 22.96 -9.41
C GLN A 262 4.71 21.49 -9.07
N HIS A 263 3.51 20.95 -9.27
CA HIS A 263 3.20 19.54 -9.01
C HIS A 263 3.99 18.59 -9.92
N TYR A 264 4.12 18.95 -11.22
CA TYR A 264 4.99 18.20 -12.12
C TYR A 264 6.42 18.11 -11.59
N ASN A 265 7.01 19.23 -11.17
CA ASN A 265 8.38 19.25 -10.64
C ASN A 265 8.52 18.48 -9.33
N ASP A 266 7.54 18.59 -8.43
CA ASP A 266 7.51 17.87 -7.16
C ASP A 266 7.42 16.36 -7.37
N TYR A 267 6.55 15.92 -8.29
CA TYR A 267 6.41 14.50 -8.61
C TYR A 267 7.62 13.93 -9.35
N MET A 268 8.23 14.67 -10.27
CA MET A 268 9.51 14.27 -10.90
C MET A 268 10.59 14.10 -9.84
N ARG A 269 10.72 15.05 -8.90
CA ARG A 269 11.65 14.95 -7.78
C ARG A 269 11.36 13.76 -6.87
N TYR A 270 10.09 13.49 -6.57
CA TYR A 270 9.67 12.35 -5.78
C TYR A 270 10.05 11.04 -6.47
N LEU A 271 9.61 10.81 -7.72
CA LEU A 271 9.80 9.54 -8.43
C LEU A 271 11.30 9.23 -8.63
N THR A 272 12.07 10.23 -9.11
CA THR A 272 13.51 10.05 -9.34
C THR A 272 14.31 9.97 -8.04
N GLY A 273 13.93 10.73 -7.02
CA GLY A 273 14.58 10.69 -5.71
C GLY A 273 14.34 9.38 -4.98
N CYS A 274 13.10 8.87 -4.96
CA CYS A 274 12.81 7.54 -4.41
C CYS A 274 13.58 6.47 -5.18
N GLN A 275 13.57 6.49 -6.53
CA GLN A 275 14.33 5.54 -7.32
C GLN A 275 15.81 5.54 -6.94
N PHE A 276 16.42 6.72 -6.77
CA PHE A 276 17.80 6.86 -6.33
C PHE A 276 18.05 6.20 -4.96
N TYR A 277 17.20 6.48 -3.96
CA TYR A 277 17.38 5.93 -2.61
C TYR A 277 17.06 4.42 -2.51
N PHE A 278 16.21 3.89 -3.39
CA PHE A 278 16.06 2.43 -3.54
C PHE A 278 17.33 1.80 -4.16
N VAL A 279 17.91 2.41 -5.18
CA VAL A 279 19.20 1.96 -5.77
C VAL A 279 20.33 2.05 -4.75
N ASP A 280 20.40 3.14 -3.97
CA ASP A 280 21.38 3.32 -2.90
C ASP A 280 21.14 2.42 -1.68
N GLU A 281 20.06 1.63 -1.65
CA GLU A 281 19.69 0.75 -0.53
C GLU A 281 19.45 1.50 0.79
N ALA A 282 19.09 2.78 0.72
CA ALA A 282 18.69 3.57 1.89
C ALA A 282 17.25 3.32 2.33
N ILE A 283 16.41 2.84 1.42
CA ILE A 283 15.01 2.43 1.65
C ILE A 283 14.70 1.11 0.93
N ASP A 284 13.63 0.45 1.33
CA ASP A 284 13.15 -0.82 0.76
C ASP A 284 11.62 -0.79 0.61
N VAL A 285 11.07 -1.79 -0.05
CA VAL A 285 9.65 -2.18 0.03
C VAL A 285 9.60 -3.63 0.46
N SER A 286 8.87 -3.90 1.53
CA SER A 286 8.74 -5.25 2.07
C SER A 286 7.31 -5.77 1.94
N LEU A 287 7.16 -6.98 1.41
CA LEU A 287 5.98 -7.80 1.54
C LEU A 287 6.18 -8.74 2.72
N VAL A 288 5.30 -8.70 3.69
CA VAL A 288 5.34 -9.54 4.89
C VAL A 288 4.08 -10.41 4.93
N GLU A 289 4.27 -11.71 5.09
CA GLU A 289 3.19 -12.68 5.30
C GLU A 289 3.00 -12.95 6.79
N TYR A 290 1.73 -12.99 7.22
CA TYR A 290 1.33 -13.29 8.60
C TYR A 290 0.33 -14.42 8.60
N VAL A 291 0.45 -15.32 9.59
CA VAL A 291 -0.48 -16.43 9.81
C VAL A 291 -0.93 -16.42 11.26
N LYS A 292 -2.24 -16.42 11.48
CA LYS A 292 -2.82 -16.62 12.82
C LYS A 292 -2.75 -18.11 13.16
N PRO A 293 -2.08 -18.52 14.25
CA PRO A 293 -1.99 -19.91 14.68
C PRO A 293 -3.33 -20.60 14.91
#